data_d8654463d7178317178bee505dc97168
#
_entry.id   d8654463d7178317178bee505dc97168
#
_cell.length_a   1.000
_cell.length_b   1.000
_cell.length_c   1.000
_cell.angle_alpha   90.00
_cell.angle_beta   90.00
_cell.angle_gamma   90.00
#
_symmetry.space_group_name_H-M   'P 1'
#
loop_
_entity.id
_entity.type
_entity.pdbx_description
1 polymer ?
#
loop_
_entity_poly.entity_id
_entity_poly.type
_entity_poly.pdbx_seq_one_letter_code
_entity_poly.pdbx_strand_id
1 'polypeptide(L)'
;MGGKKGRRMKFSLSSSYDTDIFDEEMELEEVTMTIVPKSDNQRDYNRVLYSINKPMIFAVGPAGTGKTMLACCAAIQGYNDRTYKKIVMTRPVVSVEEDIGFLPGTLEEKMDPWTRPIMDIFSEYYTQADIQYMIKEKIIEICPLAYMRGRTFKDAFIIADEMQNSTPNQMKMLLTRVGEGTKMVVTGDLKQHDRKYEENGLKDICDRIKGKQHKRIELVQFEFKDIERSPIVRDILEIYGDNI
;
A
#
# COMPACT_ATOMS: atom_id res chain seq x y z
N MET A 1 20.57 -12.59 28.76
CA MET A 1 20.83 -11.23 28.30
C MET A 1 21.93 -11.29 27.24
N GLY A 2 21.65 -11.08 26.00
CA GLY A 2 22.61 -11.12 24.92
C GLY A 2 21.98 -10.50 23.68
N GLY A 3 22.12 -9.16 23.56
CA GLY A 3 21.67 -8.42 22.38
C GLY A 3 22.52 -8.81 21.18
N LYS A 4 21.91 -9.29 20.13
CA LYS A 4 22.55 -9.47 18.81
C LYS A 4 22.75 -8.10 18.19
N LYS A 5 24.03 -7.68 18.03
CA LYS A 5 24.43 -6.50 17.26
C LYS A 5 24.08 -6.74 15.78
N GLY A 6 23.25 -5.90 15.19
CA GLY A 6 22.99 -5.85 13.77
C GLY A 6 24.26 -5.52 12.98
N ARG A 7 24.41 -6.12 11.83
CA ARG A 7 25.56 -6.00 10.92
C ARG A 7 25.31 -4.81 9.98
N ARG A 8 26.11 -3.74 10.12
CA ARG A 8 26.08 -2.56 9.24
C ARG A 8 26.58 -2.92 7.83
N MET A 9 25.82 -2.57 6.80
CA MET A 9 26.29 -2.65 5.41
C MET A 9 26.59 -1.25 4.86
N LYS A 10 27.78 -1.08 4.29
CA LYS A 10 28.22 0.16 3.63
C LYS A 10 27.93 0.09 2.13
N PHE A 11 27.34 1.15 1.59
CA PHE A 11 27.25 1.39 0.14
C PHE A 11 28.37 2.32 -0.31
N SER A 12 29.05 1.97 -1.41
CA SER A 12 29.87 2.91 -2.16
C SER A 12 29.35 2.96 -3.60
N LEU A 13 28.86 4.11 -4.02
CA LEU A 13 28.71 4.45 -5.43
C LEU A 13 29.83 5.40 -5.80
N SER A 14 30.79 4.93 -6.59
CA SER A 14 31.81 5.80 -7.18
C SER A 14 31.23 6.46 -8.43
N SER A 15 31.05 7.77 -8.35
CA SER A 15 30.95 8.65 -9.53
C SER A 15 31.75 9.90 -9.23
N SER A 16 32.85 10.06 -9.95
CA SER A 16 33.74 11.20 -9.92
C SER A 16 33.10 12.43 -10.56
N TYR A 17 32.69 13.40 -9.76
CA TYR A 17 32.75 14.84 -10.07
C TYR A 17 32.75 15.59 -8.74
N ASP A 18 33.83 16.38 -8.54
CA ASP A 18 34.05 17.22 -7.37
C ASP A 18 32.96 18.27 -7.22
N THR A 19 32.20 18.18 -6.14
CA THR A 19 31.69 19.32 -5.38
C THR A 19 31.49 18.88 -3.94
N ASP A 20 32.32 19.44 -3.04
CA ASP A 20 32.24 19.25 -1.60
C ASP A 20 30.88 19.75 -1.06
N ILE A 21 29.91 18.86 -1.00
CA ILE A 21 28.74 18.95 -0.13
C ILE A 21 28.68 17.58 0.55
N PHE A 22 28.88 17.56 1.86
CA PHE A 22 28.73 16.37 2.70
C PHE A 22 27.30 15.87 2.57
N ASP A 23 27.03 14.97 1.63
CA ASP A 23 25.89 14.08 1.70
C ASP A 23 26.21 13.03 2.78
N GLU A 24 25.76 13.29 4.01
CA GLU A 24 25.66 12.24 5.01
C GLU A 24 24.67 11.20 4.47
N GLU A 25 25.20 10.10 3.91
CA GLU A 25 24.39 8.94 3.56
C GLU A 25 23.76 8.42 4.86
N MET A 26 22.46 8.66 5.03
CA MET A 26 21.70 8.15 6.16
C MET A 26 21.55 6.64 6.01
N GLU A 27 22.22 5.87 6.88
CA GLU A 27 22.08 4.42 6.93
C GLU A 27 20.70 4.10 7.57
N LEU A 28 19.78 3.55 6.79
CA LEU A 28 18.51 3.02 7.32
C LEU A 28 18.80 1.75 8.12
N GLU A 29 18.25 1.65 9.32
CA GLU A 29 18.38 0.44 10.15
C GLU A 29 17.64 -0.75 9.53
N GLU A 30 18.24 -1.95 9.61
CA GLU A 30 17.56 -3.19 9.20
C GLU A 30 16.34 -3.43 10.08
N VAL A 31 15.16 -3.38 9.48
CA VAL A 31 13.89 -3.62 10.17
C VAL A 31 13.54 -5.10 10.08
N THR A 32 13.45 -5.78 11.23
CA THR A 32 12.95 -7.16 11.30
C THR A 32 11.45 -7.15 11.52
N MET A 33 10.69 -7.65 10.56
CA MET A 33 9.24 -7.72 10.63
C MET A 33 8.78 -9.13 11.00
N THR A 34 7.94 -9.23 12.03
CA THR A 34 7.25 -10.48 12.35
C THR A 34 5.75 -10.29 12.15
N ILE A 35 5.25 -10.69 10.99
CA ILE A 35 3.83 -10.66 10.70
C ILE A 35 3.22 -12.00 11.11
N VAL A 36 2.25 -11.97 12.01
CA VAL A 36 1.50 -13.14 12.42
C VAL A 36 0.07 -13.04 11.88
N PRO A 37 -0.22 -13.68 10.72
CA PRO A 37 -1.58 -13.74 10.20
C PRO A 37 -2.51 -14.45 11.20
N LYS A 38 -3.64 -13.85 11.51
CA LYS A 38 -4.60 -14.35 12.51
C LYS A 38 -5.72 -15.21 11.91
N SER A 39 -6.01 -15.07 10.62
CA SER A 39 -7.01 -15.85 9.90
C SER A 39 -6.42 -16.61 8.72
N ASP A 40 -7.18 -17.59 8.20
CA ASP A 40 -6.76 -18.35 7.01
C ASP A 40 -6.64 -17.44 5.77
N ASN A 41 -7.58 -16.53 5.57
CA ASN A 41 -7.53 -15.59 4.46
C ASN A 41 -6.34 -14.63 4.58
N GLN A 42 -5.96 -14.22 5.80
CA GLN A 42 -4.74 -13.45 6.03
C GLN A 42 -3.47 -14.27 5.73
N ARG A 43 -3.45 -15.57 6.07
CA ARG A 43 -2.35 -16.48 5.74
C ARG A 43 -2.18 -16.64 4.23
N ASP A 44 -3.28 -16.85 3.52
CA ASP A 44 -3.28 -16.98 2.07
C ASP A 44 -2.86 -15.68 1.40
N TYR A 45 -3.36 -14.53 1.88
CA TYR A 45 -2.96 -13.23 1.39
C TYR A 45 -1.47 -12.97 1.61
N ASN A 46 -0.97 -13.23 2.81
CA ASN A 46 0.45 -13.10 3.13
C ASN A 46 1.32 -13.94 2.19
N ARG A 47 0.96 -15.22 1.97
CA ARG A 47 1.66 -16.11 1.02
C ARG A 47 1.72 -15.51 -0.39
N VAL A 48 0.63 -14.91 -0.88
CA VAL A 48 0.56 -14.34 -2.21
C VAL A 48 1.36 -13.02 -2.30
N LEU A 49 1.36 -12.21 -1.24
CA LEU A 49 2.14 -10.98 -1.17
C LEU A 49 3.64 -11.22 -1.42
N TYR A 50 4.18 -12.32 -0.90
CA TYR A 50 5.59 -12.69 -1.11
C TYR A 50 5.84 -13.54 -2.36
N SER A 51 4.80 -13.94 -3.08
CA SER A 51 4.96 -14.74 -4.30
C SER A 51 5.42 -13.88 -5.49
N ILE A 52 6.59 -14.15 -6.02
CA ILE A 52 7.13 -13.46 -7.22
C ILE A 52 6.27 -13.72 -8.47
N ASN A 53 5.54 -14.85 -8.50
CA ASN A 53 4.71 -15.24 -9.63
C ASN A 53 3.38 -14.51 -9.72
N LYS A 54 3.01 -13.74 -8.68
CA LYS A 54 1.76 -12.99 -8.60
C LYS A 54 2.04 -11.49 -8.49
N PRO A 55 2.43 -10.84 -9.59
CA PRO A 55 2.72 -9.40 -9.59
C PRO A 55 1.48 -8.52 -9.44
N MET A 56 0.27 -9.05 -9.63
CA MET A 56 -0.99 -8.32 -9.48
C MET A 56 -1.89 -9.02 -8.48
N ILE A 57 -2.23 -8.34 -7.39
CA ILE A 57 -3.04 -8.89 -6.30
C ILE A 57 -4.21 -7.95 -6.02
N PHE A 58 -5.41 -8.51 -5.97
CA PHE A 58 -6.61 -7.83 -5.48
C PHE A 58 -6.98 -8.40 -4.12
N ALA A 59 -7.02 -7.56 -3.10
CA ALA A 59 -7.41 -7.91 -1.75
C ALA A 59 -8.68 -7.15 -1.39
N VAL A 60 -9.81 -7.85 -1.39
CA VAL A 60 -11.13 -7.22 -1.23
C VAL A 60 -11.88 -7.78 -0.03
N GLY A 61 -12.65 -6.95 0.65
CA GLY A 61 -13.48 -7.34 1.79
C GLY A 61 -13.61 -6.24 2.84
N PRO A 62 -14.27 -6.53 3.97
CA PRO A 62 -14.61 -5.54 4.99
C PRO A 62 -13.41 -4.80 5.56
N ALA A 63 -13.64 -3.58 6.07
CA ALA A 63 -12.63 -2.83 6.82
C ALA A 63 -12.19 -3.61 8.07
N GLY A 64 -10.93 -3.41 8.49
CA GLY A 64 -10.38 -4.07 9.69
C GLY A 64 -9.90 -5.52 9.48
N THR A 65 -9.85 -6.03 8.25
CA THR A 65 -9.32 -7.37 7.92
C THR A 65 -7.81 -7.38 7.64
N GLY A 66 -7.11 -6.25 7.82
CA GLY A 66 -5.65 -6.16 7.70
C GLY A 66 -5.12 -6.03 6.27
N LYS A 67 -5.97 -5.81 5.24
CA LYS A 67 -5.55 -5.74 3.82
C LYS A 67 -4.40 -4.77 3.59
N THR A 68 -4.60 -3.51 3.97
CA THR A 68 -3.63 -2.43 3.75
C THR A 68 -2.40 -2.61 4.62
N MET A 69 -2.57 -3.00 5.88
CA MET A 69 -1.47 -3.26 6.81
C MET A 69 -0.53 -4.35 6.27
N LEU A 70 -1.06 -5.51 5.88
CA LEU A 70 -0.26 -6.62 5.34
C LEU A 70 0.43 -6.24 4.03
N ALA A 71 -0.21 -5.44 3.17
CA ALA A 71 0.40 -4.91 1.96
C ALA A 71 1.57 -3.97 2.26
N CYS A 72 1.42 -3.07 3.24
CA CYS A 72 2.49 -2.17 3.69
C CYS A 72 3.67 -2.96 4.25
N CYS A 73 3.39 -3.93 5.12
CA CYS A 73 4.44 -4.80 5.66
C CYS A 73 5.21 -5.54 4.57
N ALA A 74 4.51 -6.10 3.57
CA ALA A 74 5.16 -6.77 2.46
C ALA A 74 5.98 -5.80 1.57
N ALA A 75 5.52 -4.56 1.42
CA ALA A 75 6.26 -3.52 0.70
C ALA A 75 7.56 -3.14 1.43
N ILE A 76 7.48 -2.92 2.75
CA ILE A 76 8.64 -2.62 3.60
C ILE A 76 9.65 -3.77 3.55
N GLN A 77 9.20 -5.00 3.74
CA GLN A 77 10.08 -6.17 3.67
C GLN A 77 10.72 -6.31 2.28
N GLY A 78 9.94 -6.15 1.21
CA GLY A 78 10.44 -6.24 -0.16
C GLY A 78 11.43 -5.12 -0.51
N TYR A 79 11.31 -3.95 0.11
CA TYR A 79 12.31 -2.88 0.00
C TYR A 79 13.59 -3.25 0.76
N ASN A 80 13.48 -3.72 2.00
CA ASN A 80 14.62 -4.13 2.82
C ASN A 80 15.40 -5.29 2.19
N ASP A 81 14.69 -6.24 1.59
CA ASP A 81 15.27 -7.37 0.85
C ASP A 81 15.79 -6.97 -0.55
N ARG A 82 15.68 -5.69 -0.92
CA ARG A 82 16.07 -5.15 -2.23
C ARG A 82 15.35 -5.80 -3.42
N THR A 83 14.22 -6.42 -3.18
CA THR A 83 13.34 -6.94 -4.23
C THR A 83 12.72 -5.78 -5.01
N TYR A 84 12.40 -4.69 -4.31
CA TYR A 84 11.86 -3.46 -4.90
C TYR A 84 12.74 -2.27 -4.53
N LYS A 85 12.89 -1.34 -5.47
CA LYS A 85 13.68 -0.11 -5.27
C LYS A 85 12.85 1.01 -4.67
N LYS A 86 11.53 0.93 -4.77
CA LYS A 86 10.62 1.95 -4.24
C LYS A 86 9.25 1.39 -3.91
N ILE A 87 8.55 2.14 -3.04
CA ILE A 87 7.18 1.89 -2.63
C ILE A 87 6.34 3.06 -3.14
N VAL A 88 5.29 2.76 -3.91
CA VAL A 88 4.38 3.77 -4.45
C VAL A 88 3.02 3.59 -3.82
N MET A 89 2.48 4.65 -3.24
CA MET A 89 1.15 4.66 -2.63
C MET A 89 0.20 5.50 -3.45
N THR A 90 -0.95 4.95 -3.79
CA THR A 90 -1.99 5.66 -4.51
C THR A 90 -3.37 5.37 -3.93
N ARG A 91 -4.24 6.35 -4.02
CA ARG A 91 -5.64 6.26 -3.61
C ARG A 91 -6.50 7.12 -4.53
N PRO A 92 -7.72 6.71 -4.89
CA PRO A 92 -8.66 7.60 -5.56
C PRO A 92 -8.99 8.79 -4.67
N VAL A 93 -8.92 9.97 -5.24
CA VAL A 93 -9.42 11.17 -4.57
C VAL A 93 -10.93 11.14 -4.69
N VAL A 94 -11.62 10.88 -3.60
CA VAL A 94 -13.04 11.14 -3.50
C VAL A 94 -13.14 12.63 -3.24
N SER A 95 -13.61 13.39 -4.21
CA SER A 95 -14.00 14.77 -3.96
C SER A 95 -15.16 14.74 -2.97
N VAL A 96 -14.85 14.88 -1.69
CA VAL A 96 -15.76 15.55 -0.77
C VAL A 96 -15.77 16.97 -1.31
N GLU A 97 -16.84 17.36 -1.99
CA GLU A 97 -16.88 18.45 -2.99
C GLU A 97 -16.49 19.84 -2.45
N GLU A 98 -16.11 20.00 -1.19
CA GLU A 98 -15.87 21.31 -0.61
C GLU A 98 -14.48 21.53 0.00
N ASP A 99 -13.69 20.49 0.32
CA ASP A 99 -12.53 20.73 1.20
C ASP A 99 -11.14 20.70 0.55
N ILE A 100 -10.94 20.04 -0.60
CA ILE A 100 -9.58 19.83 -1.12
C ILE A 100 -9.14 20.91 -2.09
N GLY A 101 -10.05 21.55 -2.81
CA GLY A 101 -9.74 22.63 -3.74
C GLY A 101 -9.17 23.88 -3.06
N PHE A 102 -9.48 24.10 -1.78
CA PHE A 102 -9.13 25.28 -1.02
C PHE A 102 -8.05 25.10 0.06
N LEU A 103 -7.54 23.87 0.28
CA LEU A 103 -6.44 23.71 1.23
C LEU A 103 -5.17 24.33 0.63
N PRO A 104 -4.56 25.34 1.29
CA PRO A 104 -3.26 25.86 0.90
C PRO A 104 -2.20 24.78 1.13
N GLY A 105 -1.16 24.75 0.30
CA GLY A 105 -0.03 23.86 0.47
C GLY A 105 0.31 23.04 -0.78
N THR A 106 1.38 22.26 -0.67
CA THR A 106 1.84 21.35 -1.72
C THR A 106 0.85 20.20 -1.94
N LEU A 107 0.98 19.49 -3.04
CA LEU A 107 0.17 18.31 -3.33
C LEU A 107 0.33 17.24 -2.22
N GLU A 108 1.54 17.08 -1.70
CA GLU A 108 1.87 16.14 -0.63
C GLU A 108 1.14 16.51 0.66
N GLU A 109 1.16 17.78 1.06
CA GLU A 109 0.41 18.27 2.24
C GLU A 109 -1.11 18.05 2.09
N LYS A 110 -1.64 18.22 0.88
CA LYS A 110 -3.06 17.95 0.60
C LYS A 110 -3.42 16.47 0.64
N MET A 111 -2.46 15.59 0.36
CA MET A 111 -2.64 14.14 0.42
C MET A 111 -2.43 13.56 1.82
N ASP A 112 -1.78 14.30 2.74
CA ASP A 112 -1.42 13.83 4.09
C ASP A 112 -2.60 13.20 4.85
N PRO A 113 -3.80 13.81 4.93
CA PRO A 113 -4.92 13.20 5.66
C PRO A 113 -5.32 11.81 5.15
N TRP A 114 -5.11 11.55 3.86
CA TRP A 114 -5.50 10.26 3.25
C TRP A 114 -4.41 9.22 3.26
N THR A 115 -3.18 9.65 3.34
CA THR A 115 -2.01 8.75 3.42
C THR A 115 -1.61 8.46 4.86
N ARG A 116 -2.07 9.29 5.81
CA ARG A 116 -1.74 9.15 7.23
C ARG A 116 -1.95 7.73 7.78
N PRO A 117 -3.08 7.03 7.53
CA PRO A 117 -3.25 5.65 8.03
C PRO A 117 -2.19 4.67 7.51
N ILE A 118 -1.68 4.91 6.29
CA ILE A 118 -0.59 4.12 5.71
C ILE A 118 0.74 4.53 6.34
N MET A 119 0.97 5.85 6.51
CA MET A 119 2.20 6.36 7.11
C MET A 119 2.34 5.97 8.58
N ASP A 120 1.23 5.84 9.31
CA ASP A 120 1.22 5.31 10.68
C ASP A 120 1.80 3.88 10.73
N ILE A 121 1.49 3.03 9.74
CA ILE A 121 2.07 1.69 9.63
C ILE A 121 3.58 1.77 9.40
N PHE A 122 4.04 2.67 8.53
CA PHE A 122 5.48 2.88 8.30
C PHE A 122 6.19 3.38 9.56
N SER A 123 5.52 4.20 10.37
CA SER A 123 6.06 4.74 11.62
C SER A 123 6.24 3.69 12.72
N GLU A 124 5.64 2.49 12.59
CA GLU A 124 5.93 1.36 13.47
C GLU A 124 7.30 0.74 13.20
N TYR A 125 7.88 0.97 12.02
CA TYR A 125 9.11 0.33 11.55
C TYR A 125 10.26 1.30 11.31
N TYR A 126 9.96 2.55 10.99
CA TYR A 126 10.93 3.58 10.65
C TYR A 126 10.74 4.80 11.52
N THR A 127 11.82 5.52 11.81
CA THR A 127 11.73 6.83 12.48
C THR A 127 11.14 7.88 11.54
N GLN A 128 10.64 8.98 12.08
CA GLN A 128 10.15 10.10 11.27
C GLN A 128 11.24 10.68 10.35
N ALA A 129 12.50 10.68 10.80
CA ALA A 129 13.64 11.11 9.99
C ALA A 129 13.87 10.18 8.79
N ASP A 130 13.79 8.84 9.01
CA ASP A 130 13.92 7.86 7.95
C ASP A 130 12.79 8.01 6.91
N ILE A 131 11.54 8.17 7.38
CA ILE A 131 10.39 8.35 6.50
C ILE A 131 10.55 9.61 5.65
N GLN A 132 10.96 10.73 6.25
CA GLN A 132 11.20 11.98 5.53
C GLN A 132 12.32 11.83 4.49
N TYR A 133 13.39 11.14 4.85
CA TYR A 133 14.46 10.80 3.93
C TYR A 133 13.97 9.93 2.78
N MET A 134 13.21 8.86 3.07
CA MET A 134 12.65 7.96 2.06
C MET A 134 11.70 8.70 1.09
N ILE A 135 10.93 9.66 1.57
CA ILE A 135 10.08 10.50 0.72
C ILE A 135 10.92 11.44 -0.14
N LYS A 136 11.92 12.12 0.45
CA LYS A 136 12.82 13.03 -0.27
C LYS A 136 13.56 12.31 -1.39
N GLU A 137 14.09 11.12 -1.11
CA GLU A 137 14.82 10.28 -2.08
C GLU A 137 13.87 9.50 -3.03
N LYS A 138 12.55 9.70 -2.92
CA LYS A 138 11.53 9.01 -3.72
C LYS A 138 11.57 7.47 -3.60
N ILE A 139 12.07 6.98 -2.49
CA ILE A 139 11.94 5.58 -2.08
C ILE A 139 10.48 5.31 -1.72
N ILE A 140 9.85 6.23 -0.97
CA ILE A 140 8.40 6.28 -0.78
C ILE A 140 7.86 7.39 -1.67
N GLU A 141 6.93 7.05 -2.54
CA GLU A 141 6.26 8.00 -3.43
C GLU A 141 4.76 7.97 -3.18
N ILE A 142 4.20 9.10 -2.75
CA ILE A 142 2.76 9.32 -2.64
C ILE A 142 2.28 9.92 -3.95
N CYS A 143 1.50 9.17 -4.71
CA CYS A 143 1.08 9.57 -6.05
C CYS A 143 -0.44 9.48 -6.20
N PRO A 144 -1.17 10.60 -6.27
CA PRO A 144 -2.59 10.58 -6.57
C PRO A 144 -2.88 9.78 -7.83
N LEU A 145 -3.99 9.03 -7.83
CA LEU A 145 -4.33 8.14 -8.95
C LEU A 145 -4.30 8.84 -10.31
N ALA A 146 -4.75 10.09 -10.38
CA ALA A 146 -4.75 10.88 -11.63
C ALA A 146 -3.34 11.13 -12.18
N TYR A 147 -2.34 11.24 -11.31
CA TYR A 147 -0.94 11.51 -11.70
C TYR A 147 -0.16 10.26 -12.12
N MET A 148 -0.74 9.09 -12.00
CA MET A 148 -0.16 7.84 -12.48
C MET A 148 -0.30 7.68 -14.00
N ARG A 149 -1.17 8.48 -14.63
CA ARG A 149 -1.40 8.43 -16.09
C ARG A 149 -0.12 8.70 -16.87
N GLY A 150 0.17 7.86 -17.86
CA GLY A 150 1.36 8.02 -18.73
C GLY A 150 2.67 7.52 -18.12
N ARG A 151 2.66 7.09 -16.85
CA ARG A 151 3.84 6.54 -16.17
C ARG A 151 3.89 5.03 -16.32
N THR A 152 5.07 4.45 -16.16
CA THR A 152 5.30 3.01 -16.01
C THR A 152 6.25 2.83 -14.84
N PHE A 153 5.83 2.08 -13.83
CA PHE A 153 6.63 1.82 -12.64
C PHE A 153 7.41 0.53 -12.82
N LYS A 154 8.72 0.59 -12.58
CA LYS A 154 9.62 -0.56 -12.63
C LYS A 154 10.25 -0.78 -11.27
N ASP A 155 10.54 -2.04 -10.93
CA ASP A 155 11.17 -2.44 -9.68
C ASP A 155 10.48 -1.82 -8.45
N ALA A 156 9.14 -1.71 -8.47
CA ALA A 156 8.35 -1.02 -7.47
C ALA A 156 7.33 -1.92 -6.80
N PHE A 157 7.02 -1.66 -5.53
CA PHE A 157 5.84 -2.18 -4.87
C PHE A 157 4.78 -1.09 -4.83
N ILE A 158 3.64 -1.31 -5.49
CA ILE A 158 2.55 -0.33 -5.58
C ILE A 158 1.41 -0.78 -4.66
N ILE A 159 1.01 0.10 -3.76
CA ILE A 159 -0.17 -0.06 -2.89
C ILE A 159 -1.24 0.89 -3.42
N ALA A 160 -2.30 0.32 -4.00
CA ALA A 160 -3.46 1.07 -4.47
C ALA A 160 -4.62 0.81 -3.51
N ASP A 161 -4.84 1.75 -2.59
CA ASP A 161 -5.77 1.59 -1.48
C ASP A 161 -7.13 2.26 -1.76
N GLU A 162 -8.20 1.77 -1.10
CA GLU A 162 -9.59 2.26 -1.22
C GLU A 162 -10.10 2.35 -2.67
N MET A 163 -9.70 1.37 -3.48
CA MET A 163 -9.94 1.40 -4.93
C MET A 163 -11.40 1.15 -5.33
N GLN A 164 -12.32 0.83 -4.40
CA GLN A 164 -13.76 0.85 -4.64
C GLN A 164 -14.26 2.22 -5.08
N ASN A 165 -13.52 3.29 -4.73
CA ASN A 165 -13.83 4.66 -5.11
C ASN A 165 -13.26 5.07 -6.48
N SER A 166 -12.69 4.14 -7.24
CA SER A 166 -12.25 4.37 -8.62
C SER A 166 -13.32 4.00 -9.64
N THR A 167 -13.33 4.71 -10.77
CA THR A 167 -14.13 4.30 -11.93
C THR A 167 -13.45 3.16 -12.69
N PRO A 168 -14.16 2.38 -13.55
CA PRO A 168 -13.56 1.35 -14.39
C PRO A 168 -12.42 1.87 -15.28
N ASN A 169 -12.55 3.09 -15.80
CA ASN A 169 -11.50 3.72 -16.61
C ASN A 169 -10.26 4.07 -15.77
N GLN A 170 -10.44 4.58 -14.56
CA GLN A 170 -9.34 4.84 -13.63
C GLN A 170 -8.65 3.53 -13.22
N MET A 171 -9.41 2.49 -12.91
CA MET A 171 -8.88 1.17 -12.60
C MET A 171 -8.06 0.62 -13.77
N LYS A 172 -8.60 0.60 -14.98
CA LYS A 172 -7.88 0.16 -16.18
C LYS A 172 -6.61 0.97 -16.41
N MET A 173 -6.68 2.28 -16.24
CA MET A 173 -5.52 3.18 -16.35
C MET A 173 -4.43 2.77 -15.36
N LEU A 174 -4.77 2.56 -14.07
CA LEU A 174 -3.85 2.14 -13.02
C LEU A 174 -3.20 0.78 -13.33
N LEU A 175 -4.00 -0.23 -13.61
CA LEU A 175 -3.55 -1.62 -13.81
C LEU A 175 -2.55 -1.75 -14.97
N THR A 176 -2.59 -0.83 -15.91
CA THR A 176 -1.64 -0.76 -17.04
C THR A 176 -0.34 -0.01 -16.74
N ARG A 177 -0.11 0.42 -15.50
CA ARG A 177 1.12 1.11 -15.07
C ARG A 177 2.22 0.17 -14.58
N VAL A 178 1.91 -1.11 -14.41
CA VAL A 178 2.85 -2.13 -13.93
C VAL A 178 3.92 -2.39 -14.99
N GLY A 179 5.17 -2.11 -14.64
CA GLY A 179 6.36 -2.42 -15.44
C GLY A 179 7.09 -3.64 -14.92
N GLU A 180 8.26 -3.88 -15.50
CA GLU A 180 9.12 -4.99 -15.11
C GLU A 180 9.55 -4.90 -13.64
N GLY A 181 9.65 -6.04 -12.94
CA GLY A 181 10.04 -6.10 -11.53
C GLY A 181 9.04 -5.49 -10.55
N THR A 182 7.84 -5.09 -11.01
CA THR A 182 6.86 -4.41 -10.17
C THR A 182 5.77 -5.35 -9.69
N LYS A 183 5.40 -5.19 -8.42
CA LYS A 183 4.20 -5.77 -7.80
C LYS A 183 3.19 -4.67 -7.53
N MET A 184 1.92 -4.95 -7.81
CA MET A 184 0.80 -4.06 -7.46
C MET A 184 -0.21 -4.81 -6.62
N VAL A 185 -0.53 -4.22 -5.48
CA VAL A 185 -1.57 -4.69 -4.56
C VAL A 185 -2.69 -3.66 -4.56
N VAL A 186 -3.88 -4.12 -4.92
CA VAL A 186 -5.10 -3.30 -4.98
C VAL A 186 -6.00 -3.71 -3.83
N THR A 187 -6.31 -2.78 -2.93
CA THR A 187 -7.17 -3.02 -1.77
C THR A 187 -8.47 -2.24 -1.86
N GLY A 188 -9.50 -2.74 -1.20
CA GLY A 188 -10.78 -2.03 -1.07
C GLY A 188 -11.91 -2.88 -0.52
N ASP A 189 -13.04 -2.24 -0.26
CA ASP A 189 -14.27 -2.87 0.18
C ASP A 189 -15.35 -2.72 -0.89
N LEU A 190 -15.80 -3.83 -1.48
CA LEU A 190 -16.81 -3.81 -2.54
C LEU A 190 -18.19 -3.34 -2.06
N LYS A 191 -18.43 -3.34 -0.74
CA LYS A 191 -19.69 -2.89 -0.14
C LYS A 191 -19.67 -1.41 0.24
N GLN A 192 -18.48 -0.83 0.48
CA GLN A 192 -18.29 0.58 0.78
C GLN A 192 -17.97 1.32 -0.52
N HIS A 193 -18.93 2.09 -1.02
CA HIS A 193 -18.76 2.90 -2.23
C HIS A 193 -19.33 4.28 -1.99
N ASP A 194 -18.45 5.28 -1.86
CA ASP A 194 -18.84 6.65 -1.54
C ASP A 194 -19.44 7.40 -2.74
N ARG A 195 -19.21 6.89 -3.96
CA ARG A 195 -19.70 7.48 -5.21
C ARG A 195 -21.02 6.87 -5.63
N LYS A 196 -22.13 7.43 -5.17
CA LYS A 196 -23.50 6.88 -5.33
C LYS A 196 -23.96 6.65 -6.78
N TYR A 197 -23.36 7.30 -7.77
CA TYR A 197 -23.82 7.32 -9.17
C TYR A 197 -22.78 6.82 -10.19
N GLU A 198 -21.59 6.41 -9.75
CA GLU A 198 -20.54 5.91 -10.64
C GLU A 198 -20.34 4.41 -10.48
N GLU A 199 -19.96 3.74 -11.59
CA GLU A 199 -19.59 2.33 -11.54
C GLU A 199 -18.31 2.13 -10.74
N ASN A 200 -18.33 1.16 -9.84
CA ASN A 200 -17.18 0.78 -9.02
C ASN A 200 -16.15 -0.01 -9.84
N GLY A 201 -15.01 0.62 -10.12
CA GLY A 201 -13.96 0.01 -10.95
C GLY A 201 -13.31 -1.21 -10.31
N LEU A 202 -13.23 -1.28 -8.98
CA LEU A 202 -12.74 -2.46 -8.27
C LEU A 202 -13.71 -3.62 -8.42
N LYS A 203 -15.00 -3.36 -8.31
CA LYS A 203 -16.04 -4.39 -8.52
C LYS A 203 -15.99 -4.92 -9.96
N ASP A 204 -15.92 -4.05 -10.96
CA ASP A 204 -15.87 -4.42 -12.38
C ASP A 204 -14.70 -5.39 -12.65
N ILE A 205 -13.49 -5.07 -12.20
CA ILE A 205 -12.35 -5.95 -12.43
C ILE A 205 -12.46 -7.26 -11.64
N CYS A 206 -12.93 -7.23 -10.39
CA CYS A 206 -13.11 -8.43 -9.59
C CYS A 206 -14.12 -9.39 -10.23
N ASP A 207 -15.23 -8.88 -10.75
CA ASP A 207 -16.25 -9.69 -11.45
C ASP A 207 -15.67 -10.32 -12.75
N ARG A 208 -14.78 -9.63 -13.46
CA ARG A 208 -14.12 -10.15 -14.67
C ARG A 208 -13.12 -11.27 -14.40
N ILE A 209 -12.42 -11.24 -13.27
CA ILE A 209 -11.40 -12.24 -12.90
C ILE A 209 -11.96 -13.38 -12.06
N LYS A 210 -13.12 -13.19 -11.41
CA LYS A 210 -13.76 -14.18 -10.56
C LYS A 210 -14.04 -15.49 -11.30
N GLY A 211 -13.69 -16.61 -10.66
CA GLY A 211 -13.88 -17.95 -11.25
C GLY A 211 -12.92 -18.31 -12.39
N LYS A 212 -11.96 -17.45 -12.70
CA LYS A 212 -10.94 -17.71 -13.71
C LYS A 212 -9.56 -17.84 -13.05
N GLN A 213 -8.79 -18.83 -13.48
CA GLN A 213 -7.41 -18.94 -13.07
C GLN A 213 -6.52 -18.04 -13.92
N HIS A 214 -5.80 -17.11 -13.29
CA HIS A 214 -4.83 -16.25 -13.94
C HIS A 214 -3.42 -16.55 -13.43
N LYS A 215 -2.48 -16.77 -14.33
CA LYS A 215 -1.10 -17.11 -13.96
C LYS A 215 -0.44 -16.02 -13.09
N ARG A 216 -0.75 -14.74 -13.38
CA ARG A 216 -0.06 -13.58 -12.80
C ARG A 216 -0.96 -12.70 -11.92
N ILE A 217 -2.23 -13.03 -11.79
CA ILE A 217 -3.20 -12.26 -11.01
C ILE A 217 -3.76 -13.15 -9.92
N GLU A 218 -3.94 -12.59 -8.74
CA GLU A 218 -4.63 -13.25 -7.62
C GLU A 218 -5.71 -12.36 -7.06
N LEU A 219 -6.84 -12.98 -6.67
CA LEU A 219 -7.94 -12.33 -5.96
C LEU A 219 -8.10 -13.00 -4.60
N VAL A 220 -7.83 -12.26 -3.55
CA VAL A 220 -8.05 -12.68 -2.16
C VAL A 220 -9.29 -11.97 -1.64
N GLN A 221 -10.25 -12.77 -1.14
CA GLN A 221 -11.49 -12.25 -0.58
C GLN A 221 -11.50 -12.46 0.93
N PHE A 222 -11.64 -11.36 1.64
CA PHE A 222 -11.81 -11.34 3.09
C PHE A 222 -13.29 -11.35 3.45
N GLU A 223 -13.60 -11.98 4.55
CA GLU A 223 -14.95 -12.12 5.09
C GLU A 223 -15.06 -11.43 6.46
N PHE A 224 -16.26 -11.32 7.00
CA PHE A 224 -16.50 -10.73 8.33
C PHE A 224 -15.72 -11.45 9.44
N LYS A 225 -15.53 -12.77 9.33
CA LYS A 225 -14.73 -13.56 10.29
C LYS A 225 -13.25 -13.18 10.35
N ASP A 226 -12.74 -12.47 9.31
CA ASP A 226 -11.34 -12.01 9.24
C ASP A 226 -11.15 -10.63 9.88
N ILE A 227 -12.21 -10.02 10.41
CA ILE A 227 -12.15 -8.70 11.03
C ILE A 227 -11.42 -8.81 12.37
N GLU A 228 -10.31 -8.11 12.47
CA GLU A 228 -9.52 -7.96 13.67
C GLU A 228 -9.80 -6.59 14.30
N ARG A 229 -10.66 -6.58 15.29
CA ARG A 229 -11.00 -5.39 16.06
C ARG A 229 -10.87 -5.65 17.55
N SER A 230 -10.57 -4.61 18.32
CA SER A 230 -10.57 -4.71 19.77
C SER A 230 -11.97 -5.08 20.29
N PRO A 231 -12.08 -5.76 21.43
CA PRO A 231 -13.38 -6.15 22.00
C PRO A 231 -14.35 -4.98 22.10
N ILE A 232 -13.88 -3.82 22.57
CA ILE A 232 -14.72 -2.63 22.70
C ILE A 232 -15.29 -2.15 21.35
N VAL A 233 -14.55 -2.29 20.26
CA VAL A 233 -15.06 -1.89 18.93
C VAL A 233 -16.12 -2.88 18.45
N ARG A 234 -16.00 -4.17 18.77
CA ARG A 234 -17.05 -5.16 18.50
C ARG A 234 -18.33 -4.82 19.27
N ASP A 235 -18.22 -4.55 20.58
CA ASP A 235 -19.35 -4.17 21.41
C ASP A 235 -20.07 -2.93 20.85
N ILE A 236 -19.32 -1.92 20.40
CA ILE A 236 -19.88 -0.73 19.77
C ILE A 236 -20.61 -1.06 18.46
N LEU A 237 -20.04 -1.88 17.59
CA LEU A 237 -20.67 -2.25 16.33
C LEU A 237 -21.96 -3.06 16.54
N GLU A 238 -21.97 -3.96 17.55
CA GLU A 238 -23.19 -4.66 17.96
C GLU A 238 -24.28 -3.71 18.44
N ILE A 239 -23.93 -2.68 19.21
CA ILE A 239 -24.88 -1.63 19.66
C ILE A 239 -25.50 -0.88 18.46
N TYR A 240 -24.72 -0.66 17.40
CA TYR A 240 -25.22 -0.03 16.17
C TYR A 240 -25.94 -1.00 15.23
N GLY A 241 -26.00 -2.29 15.58
CA GLY A 241 -26.71 -3.32 14.81
C GLY A 241 -25.91 -3.86 13.61
N ASP A 242 -24.61 -3.58 13.56
CA ASP A 242 -23.71 -4.19 12.61
C ASP A 242 -23.44 -5.65 13.04
N ASN A 243 -24.04 -6.61 12.34
CA ASN A 243 -23.75 -8.02 12.58
C ASN A 243 -22.31 -8.33 12.17
N ILE A 244 -21.45 -8.55 13.14
CA ILE A 244 -20.04 -8.96 12.99
C ILE A 244 -19.96 -10.49 13.10
#